data_d7ef3ff6be1bbd1578a592295d1420ae
#
_entry.id   d7ef3ff6be1bbd1578a592295d1420ae
#
_cell.length_a   1.000
_cell.length_b   1.000
_cell.length_c   1.000
_cell.angle_alpha   90.00
_cell.angle_beta   90.00
_cell.angle_gamma   90.00
#
_symmetry.space_group_name_H-M   'P 1'
#
loop_
_entity.id
_entity.type
_entity.pdbx_description
1 polymer ?
#
loop_
_entity_poly.entity_id
_entity_poly.type
_entity_poly.pdbx_seq_one_letter_code
_entity_poly.pdbx_strand_id
1 'polypeptide(L)'
;HFQAKIMRSLRTKGLPTPEILYYEADESIIGSEFYIMSFIEGEAPSDNPPYHTDPKGMMGMASQEQRRSVWLEWLYYMSILHSQELEELDLDEFLGSHIGTGSLDKELIYYEEFLKWGMEGEENLVCEEALKWLNVNKPKNIQAYKLCWGDCRPGNILYKDFKAKALLDWEMATVGDPVMDLAWGLAVDDSSSLGLEIPKLEGSIENQEAIDIWEKNTGFSAKNYSYYRLLALFKFSVIMVRVAKKLIINDIMPLDSDFYKNNYVSNYLKKEFENIV
;
A
#
# COMPACT_ATOMS: atom_id res chain seq x y z
N HIS A 1 17.17 8.87 -2.85
CA HIS A 1 16.96 9.81 -3.99
C HIS A 1 15.55 9.71 -4.56
N PHE A 2 15.13 8.55 -4.94
CA PHE A 2 13.84 8.24 -5.56
C PHE A 2 12.61 8.84 -4.83
N GLN A 3 12.40 8.54 -3.54
CA GLN A 3 11.26 9.05 -2.76
C GLN A 3 11.28 10.59 -2.68
N ALA A 4 12.47 11.18 -2.47
CA ALA A 4 12.63 12.64 -2.39
C ALA A 4 12.21 13.32 -3.71
N LYS A 5 12.57 12.72 -4.85
CA LYS A 5 12.21 13.25 -6.18
C LYS A 5 10.69 13.16 -6.40
N ILE A 6 10.06 12.02 -6.08
CA ILE A 6 8.60 11.88 -6.16
C ILE A 6 7.90 12.95 -5.33
N MET A 7 8.28 13.10 -4.05
CA MET A 7 7.64 14.08 -3.17
C MET A 7 7.79 15.51 -3.69
N ARG A 8 8.97 15.88 -4.22
CA ARG A 8 9.18 17.19 -4.85
C ARG A 8 8.26 17.38 -6.06
N SER A 9 8.21 16.40 -6.94
CA SER A 9 7.38 16.45 -8.14
C SER A 9 5.89 16.59 -7.80
N LEU A 10 5.37 15.71 -6.95
CA LEU A 10 3.96 15.72 -6.56
C LEU A 10 3.55 16.99 -5.81
N ARG A 11 4.46 17.59 -5.03
CA ARG A 11 4.21 18.87 -4.38
C ARG A 11 3.93 19.98 -5.39
N THR A 12 4.62 20.01 -6.53
CA THR A 12 4.36 20.99 -7.60
C THR A 12 2.99 20.79 -8.26
N LYS A 13 2.41 19.61 -8.14
CA LYS A 13 1.08 19.25 -8.63
C LYS A 13 -0.03 19.44 -7.59
N GLY A 14 0.31 20.01 -6.43
CA GLY A 14 -0.66 20.32 -5.36
C GLY A 14 -0.99 19.16 -4.42
N LEU A 15 -0.27 18.03 -4.51
CA LEU A 15 -0.40 16.98 -3.49
C LEU A 15 0.35 17.39 -2.22
N PRO A 16 -0.22 17.15 -1.04
CA PRO A 16 0.40 17.55 0.22
C PRO A 16 1.52 16.58 0.61
N THR A 17 2.65 16.64 -0.09
CA THR A 17 3.87 15.94 0.32
C THR A 17 4.74 16.87 1.18
N PRO A 18 5.53 16.35 2.15
CA PRO A 18 6.51 17.15 2.86
C PRO A 18 7.46 17.87 1.90
N GLU A 19 7.89 19.09 2.26
CA GLU A 19 8.93 19.77 1.51
C GLU A 19 10.27 19.09 1.73
N ILE A 20 10.96 18.71 0.66
CA ILE A 20 12.31 18.16 0.73
C ILE A 20 13.31 19.31 0.80
N LEU A 21 13.82 19.55 2.00
CA LEU A 21 14.74 20.66 2.29
C LEU A 21 16.15 20.38 1.79
N TYR A 22 16.59 19.12 1.89
CA TYR A 22 17.93 18.71 1.49
C TYR A 22 17.95 17.24 1.09
N TYR A 23 18.86 16.88 0.19
CA TYR A 23 19.17 15.51 -0.16
C TYR A 23 20.69 15.33 -0.18
N GLU A 24 21.17 14.26 0.46
CA GLU A 24 22.58 13.91 0.56
C GLU A 24 22.81 12.54 -0.08
N ALA A 25 23.68 12.52 -1.09
CA ALA A 25 24.08 11.30 -1.79
C ALA A 25 25.37 10.66 -1.23
N ASP A 26 26.13 11.41 -0.40
CA ASP A 26 27.37 10.92 0.20
C ASP A 26 27.07 9.96 1.35
N GLU A 27 27.16 8.66 1.07
CA GLU A 27 26.94 7.60 2.06
C GLU A 27 27.97 7.60 3.19
N SER A 28 29.11 8.29 3.03
CA SER A 28 30.18 8.31 4.06
C SER A 28 29.75 9.05 5.33
N ILE A 29 28.70 9.89 5.25
CA ILE A 29 28.27 10.73 6.37
C ILE A 29 27.56 9.91 7.45
N ILE A 30 26.58 9.08 7.07
CA ILE A 30 25.78 8.26 8.01
C ILE A 30 25.66 6.78 7.58
N GLY A 31 26.37 6.35 6.55
CA GLY A 31 26.34 4.98 6.04
C GLY A 31 25.30 4.70 4.96
N SER A 32 24.52 5.70 4.58
CA SER A 32 23.54 5.63 3.50
C SER A 32 23.19 7.02 2.97
N GLU A 33 22.67 7.11 1.75
CA GLU A 33 22.01 8.34 1.28
C GLU A 33 20.81 8.70 2.15
N PHE A 34 20.55 10.00 2.32
CA PHE A 34 19.40 10.46 3.10
C PHE A 34 18.82 11.77 2.57
N TYR A 35 17.62 12.09 3.02
CA TYR A 35 17.02 13.39 2.78
C TYR A 35 16.45 13.98 4.07
N ILE A 36 16.39 15.30 4.10
CA ILE A 36 15.76 16.07 5.17
C ILE A 36 14.48 16.66 4.61
N MET A 37 13.37 16.45 5.30
CA MET A 37 12.08 16.98 4.92
C MET A 37 11.47 17.83 6.03
N SER A 38 10.52 18.70 5.68
CA SER A 38 9.79 19.49 6.65
C SER A 38 8.99 18.59 7.59
N PHE A 39 8.99 18.94 8.88
CA PHE A 39 8.11 18.28 9.85
C PHE A 39 6.67 18.76 9.64
N ILE A 40 5.75 17.79 9.56
CA ILE A 40 4.32 18.07 9.43
C ILE A 40 3.61 17.55 10.69
N GLU A 41 2.93 18.46 11.39
CA GLU A 41 2.12 18.10 12.56
C GLU A 41 0.85 17.38 12.10
N GLY A 42 0.59 16.20 12.68
CA GLY A 42 -0.58 15.39 12.38
C GLY A 42 -0.47 14.00 13.01
N GLU A 43 -1.55 13.25 12.90
CA GLU A 43 -1.64 11.87 13.35
C GLU A 43 -2.03 10.99 12.15
N ALA A 44 -1.63 9.73 12.16
CA ALA A 44 -2.03 8.74 11.18
C ALA A 44 -2.83 7.62 11.86
N PRO A 45 -3.77 6.95 11.15
CA PRO A 45 -4.35 5.71 11.60
C PRO A 45 -3.26 4.68 11.97
N SER A 46 -3.38 4.07 13.15
CA SER A 46 -2.38 3.12 13.66
C SER A 46 -2.39 1.81 12.90
N ASP A 47 -1.20 1.25 12.66
CA ASP A 47 -1.02 -0.10 12.11
C ASP A 47 -0.79 -1.15 13.19
N ASN A 48 -0.22 -0.73 14.33
CA ASN A 48 0.10 -1.63 15.42
C ASN A 48 -0.21 -0.97 16.80
N PRO A 49 -1.31 -1.36 17.44
CA PRO A 49 -2.32 -2.28 16.91
C PRO A 49 -3.06 -1.68 15.71
N PRO A 50 -3.68 -2.53 14.85
CA PRO A 50 -4.53 -2.04 13.78
C PRO A 50 -5.61 -1.08 14.30
N TYR A 51 -5.85 0.02 13.61
CA TYR A 51 -6.74 1.08 14.09
C TYR A 51 -8.18 0.61 14.36
N HIS A 52 -8.63 -0.51 13.78
CA HIS A 52 -9.91 -1.12 14.10
C HIS A 52 -9.95 -1.70 15.52
N THR A 53 -8.80 -1.98 16.13
CA THR A 53 -8.65 -2.53 17.48
C THR A 53 -8.07 -1.54 18.48
N ASP A 54 -7.75 -0.32 18.05
CA ASP A 54 -7.16 0.72 18.89
C ASP A 54 -8.21 1.76 19.33
N PRO A 55 -8.87 1.56 20.50
CA PRO A 55 -9.90 2.50 20.95
C PRO A 55 -9.35 3.85 21.39
N LYS A 56 -8.03 3.99 21.55
CA LYS A 56 -7.36 5.24 22.00
C LYS A 56 -6.69 5.99 20.87
N GLY A 57 -6.48 5.36 19.74
CA GLY A 57 -5.90 6.00 18.56
C GLY A 57 -6.89 6.93 17.87
N MET A 58 -6.35 7.68 16.90
CA MET A 58 -7.10 8.68 16.12
C MET A 58 -8.45 8.13 15.60
N MET A 59 -8.44 6.93 15.00
CA MET A 59 -9.66 6.32 14.43
C MET A 59 -10.61 5.81 15.51
N GLY A 60 -10.10 5.23 16.60
CA GLY A 60 -10.93 4.70 17.68
C GLY A 60 -11.71 5.80 18.40
N MET A 61 -11.09 6.95 18.63
CA MET A 61 -11.71 8.09 19.31
C MET A 61 -12.57 8.96 18.39
N ALA A 62 -12.49 8.80 17.08
CA ALA A 62 -13.21 9.61 16.10
C ALA A 62 -14.72 9.30 16.07
N SER A 63 -15.52 10.30 15.69
CA SER A 63 -16.93 10.07 15.29
C SER A 63 -17.01 9.34 13.94
N GLN A 64 -18.19 8.82 13.60
CA GLN A 64 -18.43 8.19 12.29
C GLN A 64 -18.13 9.16 11.14
N GLU A 65 -18.54 10.43 11.25
CA GLU A 65 -18.30 11.47 10.25
C GLU A 65 -16.82 11.80 10.11
N GLN A 66 -16.08 11.78 11.22
CA GLN A 66 -14.63 12.00 11.22
C GLN A 66 -13.90 10.85 10.55
N ARG A 67 -14.25 9.59 10.85
CA ARG A 67 -13.71 8.41 10.16
C ARG A 67 -14.02 8.47 8.67
N ARG A 68 -15.25 8.82 8.35
CA ARG A 68 -15.65 9.02 6.96
C ARG A 68 -14.82 10.08 6.24
N SER A 69 -14.50 11.19 6.91
CA SER A 69 -13.61 12.23 6.36
C SER A 69 -12.23 11.68 6.01
N VAL A 70 -11.64 10.83 6.87
CA VAL A 70 -10.34 10.17 6.59
C VAL A 70 -10.38 9.38 5.28
N TRP A 71 -11.40 8.57 5.08
CA TRP A 71 -11.57 7.76 3.87
C TRP A 71 -11.78 8.62 2.62
N LEU A 72 -12.56 9.69 2.71
CA LEU A 72 -12.81 10.59 1.59
C LEU A 72 -11.56 11.40 1.23
N GLU A 73 -10.74 11.81 2.21
CA GLU A 73 -9.45 12.46 1.97
C GLU A 73 -8.46 11.50 1.26
N TRP A 74 -8.38 10.23 1.69
CA TRP A 74 -7.58 9.21 1.04
C TRP A 74 -7.98 9.03 -0.43
N LEU A 75 -9.27 8.81 -0.72
CA LEU A 75 -9.79 8.67 -2.08
C LEU A 75 -9.55 9.93 -2.93
N TYR A 76 -9.70 11.10 -2.33
CA TYR A 76 -9.50 12.37 -3.03
C TYR A 76 -8.04 12.51 -3.51
N TYR A 77 -7.06 12.32 -2.62
CA TYR A 77 -5.65 12.48 -2.99
C TYR A 77 -5.14 11.35 -3.88
N MET A 78 -5.62 10.12 -3.70
CA MET A 78 -5.35 9.03 -4.62
C MET A 78 -5.90 9.35 -6.02
N SER A 79 -7.09 9.92 -6.12
CA SER A 79 -7.67 10.31 -7.41
C SER A 79 -6.87 11.43 -8.08
N ILE A 80 -6.39 12.42 -7.31
CA ILE A 80 -5.51 13.48 -7.84
C ILE A 80 -4.20 12.88 -8.34
N LEU A 81 -3.59 11.95 -7.58
CA LEU A 81 -2.36 11.27 -8.00
C LEU A 81 -2.57 10.55 -9.34
N HIS A 82 -3.63 9.78 -9.47
CA HIS A 82 -3.92 9.00 -10.68
C HIS A 82 -4.33 9.87 -11.88
N SER A 83 -4.71 11.11 -11.66
CA SER A 83 -5.00 12.08 -12.75
C SER A 83 -3.74 12.72 -13.32
N GLN A 84 -2.57 12.58 -12.68
CA GLN A 84 -1.33 13.15 -13.19
C GLN A 84 -0.82 12.37 -14.41
N GLU A 85 -0.27 13.09 -15.39
CA GLU A 85 0.43 12.47 -16.51
C GLU A 85 1.89 12.20 -16.12
N LEU A 86 2.42 11.03 -16.49
CA LEU A 86 3.77 10.60 -16.10
C LEU A 86 4.84 11.56 -16.61
N GLU A 87 4.66 12.05 -17.84
CA GLU A 87 5.57 12.97 -18.53
C GLU A 87 5.69 14.31 -17.80
N GLU A 88 4.70 14.67 -17.00
CA GLU A 88 4.68 15.91 -16.23
C GLU A 88 5.32 15.80 -14.85
N LEU A 89 5.70 14.57 -14.44
CA LEU A 89 6.22 14.31 -13.10
C LEU A 89 7.75 14.39 -12.99
N ASP A 90 8.47 14.62 -14.08
CA ASP A 90 9.95 14.70 -14.10
C ASP A 90 10.61 13.48 -13.40
N LEU A 91 10.11 12.27 -13.72
CA LEU A 91 10.55 11.01 -13.13
C LEU A 91 11.27 10.07 -14.11
N ASP A 92 11.63 10.58 -15.31
CA ASP A 92 12.19 9.77 -16.42
C ASP A 92 13.42 8.95 -16.01
N GLU A 93 14.28 9.48 -15.14
CA GLU A 93 15.49 8.79 -14.66
C GLU A 93 15.17 7.53 -13.84
N PHE A 94 13.95 7.41 -13.29
CA PHE A 94 13.52 6.27 -12.48
C PHE A 94 12.62 5.30 -13.26
N LEU A 95 12.07 5.75 -14.39
CA LEU A 95 11.21 4.90 -15.22
C LEU A 95 12.04 3.72 -15.75
N GLY A 96 11.61 2.51 -15.43
CA GLY A 96 12.30 1.29 -15.83
C GLY A 96 13.38 0.77 -14.87
N SER A 97 13.80 1.55 -13.88
CA SER A 97 14.77 1.13 -12.86
C SER A 97 14.13 0.89 -11.49
N HIS A 98 13.78 1.95 -10.77
CA HIS A 98 13.18 1.89 -9.43
C HIS A 98 11.66 1.92 -9.47
N ILE A 99 11.09 2.80 -10.30
CA ILE A 99 9.67 2.78 -10.60
C ILE A 99 9.47 1.74 -11.68
N GLY A 100 8.77 0.64 -11.36
CA GLY A 100 8.52 -0.45 -12.31
C GLY A 100 8.13 0.04 -13.71
N THR A 101 8.34 -0.79 -14.70
CA THR A 101 8.04 -0.46 -16.11
C THR A 101 6.57 -0.58 -16.47
N GLY A 102 5.65 -0.56 -15.49
CA GLY A 102 4.24 -0.88 -15.72
C GLY A 102 3.97 -2.35 -16.04
N SER A 103 4.96 -3.21 -15.93
CA SER A 103 4.84 -4.63 -16.22
C SER A 103 4.45 -5.40 -14.97
N LEU A 104 3.27 -6.00 -14.98
CA LEU A 104 2.84 -6.95 -13.95
C LEU A 104 3.80 -8.14 -13.83
N ASP A 105 4.49 -8.52 -14.91
CA ASP A 105 5.49 -9.60 -14.87
C ASP A 105 6.64 -9.24 -13.93
N LYS A 106 7.16 -8.02 -13.98
CA LYS A 106 8.24 -7.58 -13.09
C LYS A 106 7.78 -7.50 -11.64
N GLU A 107 6.58 -7.00 -11.41
CA GLU A 107 5.98 -6.95 -10.08
C GLU A 107 5.85 -8.36 -9.47
N LEU A 108 5.31 -9.30 -10.24
CA LEU A 108 5.17 -10.69 -9.79
C LEU A 108 6.52 -11.37 -9.56
N ILE A 109 7.50 -11.17 -10.45
CA ILE A 109 8.87 -11.69 -10.28
C ILE A 109 9.51 -11.12 -9.02
N TYR A 110 9.38 -9.82 -8.77
CA TYR A 110 9.93 -9.18 -7.56
C TYR A 110 9.36 -9.82 -6.29
N TYR A 111 8.03 -9.97 -6.20
CA TYR A 111 7.40 -10.56 -5.01
C TYR A 111 7.61 -12.08 -4.92
N GLU A 112 7.80 -12.79 -6.04
CA GLU A 112 8.24 -14.19 -6.03
C GLU A 112 9.63 -14.33 -5.42
N GLU A 113 10.59 -13.52 -5.85
CA GLU A 113 11.95 -13.54 -5.30
C GLU A 113 11.96 -13.07 -3.83
N PHE A 114 11.13 -12.09 -3.47
CA PHE A 114 10.96 -11.66 -2.09
C PHE A 114 10.39 -12.79 -1.20
N LEU A 115 9.40 -13.52 -1.69
CA LEU A 115 8.86 -14.69 -0.99
C LEU A 115 9.92 -15.76 -0.78
N LYS A 116 10.65 -16.15 -1.83
CA LYS A 116 11.74 -17.12 -1.75
C LYS A 116 12.80 -16.71 -0.74
N TRP A 117 13.22 -15.46 -0.80
CA TRP A 117 14.20 -14.91 0.16
C TRP A 117 13.64 -14.91 1.59
N GLY A 118 12.37 -14.50 1.78
CA GLY A 118 11.71 -14.48 3.09
C GLY A 118 11.51 -15.87 3.68
N MET A 119 11.18 -16.86 2.86
CA MET A 119 10.89 -18.23 3.29
C MET A 119 12.14 -19.07 3.56
N GLU A 120 13.33 -18.70 3.03
CA GLU A 120 14.60 -19.37 3.30
C GLU A 120 14.58 -20.88 2.98
N GLY A 121 13.87 -21.25 1.93
CA GLY A 121 13.74 -22.64 1.46
C GLY A 121 12.55 -23.41 2.03
N GLU A 122 11.74 -22.78 2.86
CA GLU A 122 10.46 -23.34 3.30
C GLU A 122 9.33 -23.07 2.29
N GLU A 123 8.29 -23.89 2.30
CA GLU A 123 7.10 -23.71 1.45
C GLU A 123 6.07 -22.78 2.11
N ASN A 124 5.41 -21.96 1.29
CA ASN A 124 4.21 -21.20 1.65
C ASN A 124 3.13 -21.44 0.59
N LEU A 125 2.41 -22.54 0.75
CA LEU A 125 1.46 -23.04 -0.25
C LEU A 125 0.42 -22.00 -0.66
N VAL A 126 -0.09 -21.21 0.29
CA VAL A 126 -1.11 -20.18 0.01
C VAL A 126 -0.56 -19.10 -0.92
N CYS A 127 0.65 -18.60 -0.66
CA CYS A 127 1.29 -17.60 -1.51
C CYS A 127 1.68 -18.19 -2.88
N GLU A 128 2.16 -19.44 -2.92
CA GLU A 128 2.58 -20.10 -4.16
C GLU A 128 1.39 -20.37 -5.10
N GLU A 129 0.25 -20.83 -4.57
CA GLU A 129 -0.99 -21.04 -5.33
C GLU A 129 -1.56 -19.72 -5.84
N ALA A 130 -1.60 -18.68 -4.98
CA ALA A 130 -2.03 -17.33 -5.37
C ALA A 130 -1.13 -16.77 -6.48
N LEU A 131 0.19 -16.89 -6.36
CA LEU A 131 1.16 -16.44 -7.36
C LEU A 131 0.95 -17.17 -8.71
N LYS A 132 0.74 -18.47 -8.67
CA LYS A 132 0.46 -19.27 -9.87
C LYS A 132 -0.80 -18.79 -10.58
N TRP A 133 -1.87 -18.55 -9.82
CA TRP A 133 -3.12 -18.02 -10.36
C TRP A 133 -2.95 -16.62 -10.96
N LEU A 134 -2.25 -15.73 -10.23
CA LEU A 134 -1.95 -14.37 -10.68
C LEU A 134 -1.17 -14.35 -11.98
N ASN A 135 -0.21 -15.26 -12.17
CA ASN A 135 0.55 -15.38 -13.41
C ASN A 135 -0.30 -15.79 -14.61
N VAL A 136 -1.30 -16.66 -14.41
CA VAL A 136 -2.18 -17.18 -15.47
C VAL A 136 -3.26 -16.17 -15.83
N ASN A 137 -3.76 -15.39 -14.86
CA ASN A 137 -4.97 -14.58 -15.01
C ASN A 137 -4.67 -13.06 -15.15
N LYS A 138 -3.45 -12.70 -15.56
CA LYS A 138 -3.09 -11.28 -15.75
C LYS A 138 -4.07 -10.53 -16.65
N PRO A 139 -4.48 -9.31 -16.27
CA PRO A 139 -5.29 -8.46 -17.13
C PRO A 139 -4.61 -8.23 -18.49
N LYS A 140 -5.33 -8.49 -19.58
CA LYS A 140 -4.81 -8.32 -20.95
C LYS A 140 -4.80 -6.87 -21.40
N ASN A 141 -5.71 -6.06 -20.85
CA ASN A 141 -5.89 -4.67 -21.24
C ASN A 141 -5.83 -3.79 -19.98
N ILE A 142 -4.76 -3.04 -19.85
CA ILE A 142 -4.58 -1.97 -18.88
C ILE A 142 -5.04 -0.67 -19.55
N GLN A 143 -5.93 0.07 -18.90
CA GLN A 143 -6.54 1.27 -19.48
C GLN A 143 -5.60 2.48 -19.47
N ALA A 144 -4.72 2.55 -18.49
CA ALA A 144 -3.73 3.61 -18.35
C ALA A 144 -2.57 3.14 -17.48
N TYR A 145 -1.38 3.65 -17.73
CA TYR A 145 -0.23 3.54 -16.84
C TYR A 145 -0.05 4.87 -16.13
N LYS A 146 -0.15 4.84 -14.80
CA LYS A 146 -0.03 6.02 -13.93
C LYS A 146 1.01 5.78 -12.85
N LEU A 147 1.47 6.85 -12.22
CA LEU A 147 2.22 6.71 -10.98
C LEU A 147 1.27 6.18 -9.90
N CYS A 148 1.57 5.00 -9.38
CA CYS A 148 0.92 4.41 -8.22
C CYS A 148 1.79 4.68 -6.99
N TRP A 149 1.16 4.98 -5.88
CA TRP A 149 1.84 5.20 -4.59
C TRP A 149 2.47 3.91 -4.04
N GLY A 150 1.83 2.77 -4.33
CA GLY A 150 2.29 1.44 -3.95
C GLY A 150 1.83 1.02 -2.56
N ASP A 151 2.12 1.79 -1.51
CA ASP A 151 1.52 1.62 -0.17
C ASP A 151 0.43 2.67 0.10
N CYS A 152 -0.49 2.78 -0.86
CA CYS A 152 -1.59 3.74 -0.86
C CYS A 152 -2.67 3.35 0.15
N ARG A 153 -2.58 3.84 1.39
CA ARG A 153 -3.53 3.55 2.47
C ARG A 153 -3.66 4.71 3.44
N PRO A 154 -4.77 4.82 4.19
CA PRO A 154 -4.97 5.89 5.16
C PRO A 154 -3.85 6.01 6.20
N GLY A 155 -3.21 4.89 6.61
CA GLY A 155 -2.11 4.87 7.58
C GLY A 155 -0.85 5.62 7.11
N ASN A 156 -0.69 5.87 5.81
CA ASN A 156 0.43 6.63 5.25
C ASN A 156 0.08 8.11 4.99
N ILE A 157 -1.00 8.59 5.57
CA ILE A 157 -1.40 9.99 5.54
C ILE A 157 -1.36 10.57 6.95
N LEU A 158 -0.71 11.72 7.13
CA LEU A 158 -0.86 12.52 8.34
C LEU A 158 -2.12 13.37 8.24
N TYR A 159 -2.97 13.30 9.26
CA TYR A 159 -4.19 14.09 9.36
C TYR A 159 -4.09 15.08 10.52
N LYS A 160 -4.68 16.25 10.33
CA LYS A 160 -4.98 17.21 11.40
C LYS A 160 -6.44 17.60 11.27
N ASP A 161 -7.20 17.45 12.33
CA ASP A 161 -8.66 17.63 12.32
C ASP A 161 -9.35 16.77 11.23
N PHE A 162 -8.88 15.52 11.07
CA PHE A 162 -9.36 14.55 10.07
C PHE A 162 -9.26 15.02 8.60
N LYS A 163 -8.35 15.98 8.33
CA LYS A 163 -7.99 16.46 7.01
C LYS A 163 -6.53 16.14 6.71
N ALA A 164 -6.26 15.58 5.54
CA ALA A 164 -4.92 15.21 5.12
C ALA A 164 -3.98 16.41 5.09
N LYS A 165 -2.80 16.24 5.66
CA LYS A 165 -1.72 17.22 5.73
C LYS A 165 -0.46 16.77 5.02
N ALA A 166 -0.18 15.47 5.01
CA ALA A 166 0.96 14.94 4.27
C ALA A 166 0.71 13.51 3.81
N LEU A 167 1.11 13.22 2.58
CA LEU A 167 1.19 11.88 2.00
C LEU A 167 2.63 11.40 2.14
N LEU A 168 2.82 10.27 2.81
CA LEU A 168 4.13 9.73 3.20
C LEU A 168 4.36 8.36 2.56
N ASP A 169 5.58 7.84 2.75
CA ASP A 169 5.96 6.47 2.42
C ASP A 169 5.79 6.09 0.95
N TRP A 170 6.68 6.63 0.12
CA TRP A 170 6.72 6.43 -1.33
C TRP A 170 7.69 5.33 -1.76
N GLU A 171 8.14 4.46 -0.83
CA GLU A 171 9.15 3.44 -1.14
C GLU A 171 8.66 2.36 -2.11
N MET A 172 7.35 2.08 -2.09
CA MET A 172 6.71 1.10 -2.96
C MET A 172 6.14 1.72 -4.25
N ALA A 173 6.41 3.01 -4.51
CA ALA A 173 5.87 3.68 -5.68
C ALA A 173 6.31 3.00 -6.98
N THR A 174 5.38 2.88 -7.91
CA THR A 174 5.58 2.18 -9.19
C THR A 174 4.73 2.81 -10.29
N VAL A 175 5.03 2.47 -11.55
CA VAL A 175 4.14 2.80 -12.67
C VAL A 175 3.31 1.57 -13.00
N GLY A 176 2.00 1.71 -13.00
CA GLY A 176 1.08 0.59 -13.22
C GLY A 176 -0.34 1.01 -13.49
N ASP A 177 -1.24 0.01 -13.52
CA ASP A 177 -2.67 0.26 -13.54
C ASP A 177 -3.07 0.93 -12.21
N PRO A 178 -3.69 2.12 -12.21
CA PRO A 178 -4.04 2.83 -10.99
C PRO A 178 -5.02 2.07 -10.07
N VAL A 179 -5.71 1.06 -10.58
CA VAL A 179 -6.52 0.15 -9.76
C VAL A 179 -5.69 -0.59 -8.69
N MET A 180 -4.36 -0.71 -8.89
CA MET A 180 -3.45 -1.34 -7.90
C MET A 180 -3.49 -0.64 -6.55
N ASP A 181 -3.46 0.70 -6.52
CA ASP A 181 -3.50 1.49 -5.28
C ASP A 181 -4.85 1.39 -4.57
N LEU A 182 -5.94 1.47 -5.34
CA LEU A 182 -7.29 1.30 -4.79
C LEU A 182 -7.46 -0.08 -4.15
N ALA A 183 -7.03 -1.11 -4.86
CA ALA A 183 -7.10 -2.48 -4.37
C ALA A 183 -6.20 -2.71 -3.15
N TRP A 184 -5.00 -2.12 -3.13
CA TRP A 184 -4.08 -2.20 -2.01
C TRP A 184 -4.67 -1.62 -0.73
N GLY A 185 -5.12 -0.36 -0.76
CA GLY A 185 -5.65 0.29 0.45
C GLY A 185 -6.86 -0.43 1.03
N LEU A 186 -7.78 -0.90 0.17
CA LEU A 186 -8.95 -1.66 0.61
C LEU A 186 -8.59 -3.08 1.10
N ALA A 187 -7.61 -3.75 0.48
CA ALA A 187 -7.17 -5.07 0.92
C ALA A 187 -6.44 -5.03 2.27
N VAL A 188 -5.63 -4.00 2.52
CA VAL A 188 -4.96 -3.79 3.81
C VAL A 188 -5.98 -3.51 4.92
N ASP A 189 -6.99 -2.66 4.65
CA ASP A 189 -8.07 -2.37 5.57
C ASP A 189 -8.88 -3.62 5.92
N ASP A 190 -9.31 -4.37 4.90
CA ASP A 190 -10.05 -5.62 5.09
C ASP A 190 -9.22 -6.67 5.85
N SER A 191 -7.92 -6.77 5.58
CA SER A 191 -7.05 -7.68 6.31
C SER A 191 -6.97 -7.31 7.79
N SER A 192 -6.91 -6.01 8.10
CA SER A 192 -6.81 -5.46 9.46
C SER A 192 -8.14 -5.44 10.22
N SER A 193 -9.23 -5.85 9.59
CA SER A 193 -10.58 -5.97 10.17
C SER A 193 -11.15 -7.36 9.93
N LEU A 194 -11.65 -7.65 8.74
CA LEU A 194 -12.27 -8.93 8.39
C LEU A 194 -11.27 -10.10 8.48
N GLY A 195 -9.99 -9.86 8.18
CA GLY A 195 -8.91 -10.84 8.37
C GLY A 195 -8.66 -11.19 9.83
N LEU A 196 -8.94 -10.26 10.75
CA LEU A 196 -8.93 -10.45 12.21
C LEU A 196 -10.29 -10.93 12.77
N GLU A 197 -11.26 -11.19 11.90
CA GLU A 197 -12.62 -11.58 12.26
C GLU A 197 -13.36 -10.53 13.13
N ILE A 198 -13.02 -9.25 12.94
CA ILE A 198 -13.68 -8.12 13.61
C ILE A 198 -14.38 -7.22 12.60
N PRO A 199 -15.46 -6.54 12.99
CA PRO A 199 -16.14 -5.59 12.11
C PRO A 199 -15.25 -4.36 11.86
N LYS A 200 -15.42 -3.75 10.69
CA LYS A 200 -14.89 -2.40 10.45
C LYS A 200 -15.50 -1.40 11.42
N LEU A 201 -14.75 -0.37 11.78
CA LEU A 201 -15.30 0.74 12.56
C LEU A 201 -16.43 1.41 11.79
N GLU A 202 -17.52 1.75 12.48
CA GLU A 202 -18.63 2.51 11.89
C GLU A 202 -18.12 3.84 11.33
N GLY A 203 -18.55 4.19 10.12
CA GLY A 203 -18.04 5.34 9.36
C GLY A 203 -16.87 5.01 8.43
N SER A 204 -16.32 3.78 8.47
CA SER A 204 -15.43 3.27 7.42
C SER A 204 -16.18 3.19 6.08
N ILE A 205 -15.41 3.20 4.99
CA ILE A 205 -15.98 3.10 3.65
C ILE A 205 -16.17 1.62 3.26
N GLU A 206 -17.29 1.34 2.57
CA GLU A 206 -17.49 0.04 1.94
C GLU A 206 -16.70 -0.03 0.62
N ASN A 207 -16.17 -1.23 0.29
CA ASN A 207 -15.31 -1.39 -0.88
C ASN A 207 -15.99 -0.94 -2.18
N GLN A 208 -17.27 -1.31 -2.41
CA GLN A 208 -17.99 -0.90 -3.61
C GLN A 208 -18.16 0.61 -3.68
N GLU A 209 -18.46 1.25 -2.56
CA GLU A 209 -18.59 2.70 -2.50
C GLU A 209 -17.25 3.41 -2.78
N ALA A 210 -16.13 2.89 -2.28
CA ALA A 210 -14.80 3.42 -2.59
C ALA A 210 -14.50 3.31 -4.09
N ILE A 211 -14.82 2.18 -4.70
CA ILE A 211 -14.70 1.95 -6.15
C ILE A 211 -15.51 2.99 -6.92
N ASP A 212 -16.81 3.15 -6.59
CA ASP A 212 -17.71 4.06 -7.30
C ASP A 212 -17.22 5.53 -7.22
N ILE A 213 -16.72 5.94 -6.04
CA ILE A 213 -16.16 7.29 -5.84
C ILE A 213 -14.88 7.46 -6.67
N TRP A 214 -13.98 6.46 -6.64
CA TRP A 214 -12.73 6.52 -7.38
C TRP A 214 -12.95 6.55 -8.90
N GLU A 215 -13.84 5.69 -9.43
CA GLU A 215 -14.22 5.69 -10.85
C GLU A 215 -14.81 7.04 -11.27
N LYS A 216 -15.69 7.60 -10.45
CA LYS A 216 -16.30 8.92 -10.70
C LYS A 216 -15.24 10.03 -10.72
N ASN A 217 -14.28 10.00 -9.82
CA ASN A 217 -13.28 11.06 -9.68
C ASN A 217 -12.21 11.01 -10.76
N THR A 218 -11.82 9.80 -11.20
CA THR A 218 -10.72 9.60 -12.15
C THR A 218 -11.20 9.42 -13.59
N GLY A 219 -12.43 8.95 -13.80
CA GLY A 219 -12.94 8.50 -15.10
C GLY A 219 -12.39 7.14 -15.54
N PHE A 220 -11.56 6.49 -14.73
CA PHE A 220 -11.07 5.14 -14.99
C PHE A 220 -12.09 4.09 -14.54
N SER A 221 -11.97 2.87 -15.05
CA SER A 221 -12.79 1.73 -14.65
C SER A 221 -12.00 0.76 -13.76
N ALA A 222 -12.60 0.34 -12.67
CA ALA A 222 -12.03 -0.65 -11.77
C ALA A 222 -12.33 -2.11 -12.19
N LYS A 223 -12.62 -2.37 -13.47
CA LYS A 223 -13.00 -3.71 -13.99
C LYS A 223 -12.03 -4.84 -13.62
N ASN A 224 -10.75 -4.53 -13.38
CA ASN A 224 -9.72 -5.48 -12.99
C ASN A 224 -9.53 -5.56 -11.46
N TYR A 225 -10.41 -4.95 -10.67
CA TYR A 225 -10.28 -4.84 -9.21
C TYR A 225 -10.06 -6.19 -8.52
N SER A 226 -10.82 -7.22 -8.87
CA SER A 226 -10.70 -8.55 -8.25
C SER A 226 -9.30 -9.16 -8.43
N TYR A 227 -8.68 -8.97 -9.61
CA TYR A 227 -7.30 -9.39 -9.84
C TYR A 227 -6.32 -8.62 -8.95
N TYR A 228 -6.42 -7.28 -8.93
CA TYR A 228 -5.52 -6.44 -8.15
C TYR A 228 -5.74 -6.58 -6.65
N ARG A 229 -6.95 -6.89 -6.21
CA ARG A 229 -7.24 -7.24 -4.82
C ARG A 229 -6.49 -8.51 -4.39
N LEU A 230 -6.51 -9.56 -5.21
CA LEU A 230 -5.75 -10.77 -4.91
C LEU A 230 -4.24 -10.52 -4.95
N LEU A 231 -3.76 -9.71 -5.91
CA LEU A 231 -2.36 -9.29 -5.98
C LEU A 231 -1.96 -8.53 -4.70
N ALA A 232 -2.79 -7.62 -4.23
CA ALA A 232 -2.55 -6.85 -2.99
C ALA A 232 -2.43 -7.76 -1.77
N LEU A 233 -3.35 -8.70 -1.59
CA LEU A 233 -3.32 -9.68 -0.50
C LEU A 233 -2.10 -10.60 -0.58
N PHE A 234 -1.73 -11.04 -1.77
CA PHE A 234 -0.50 -11.81 -2.00
C PHE A 234 0.74 -11.00 -1.60
N LYS A 235 0.89 -9.78 -2.11
CA LYS A 235 2.00 -8.86 -1.75
C LYS A 235 2.08 -8.63 -0.25
N PHE A 236 0.95 -8.34 0.38
CA PHE A 236 0.90 -8.11 1.83
C PHE A 236 1.27 -9.37 2.62
N SER A 237 0.83 -10.56 2.18
CA SER A 237 1.22 -11.84 2.80
C SER A 237 2.74 -12.06 2.69
N VAL A 238 3.36 -11.74 1.55
CA VAL A 238 4.82 -11.83 1.37
C VAL A 238 5.56 -10.86 2.30
N ILE A 239 5.09 -9.62 2.43
CA ILE A 239 5.65 -8.65 3.38
C ILE A 239 5.56 -9.18 4.81
N MET A 240 4.41 -9.75 5.19
CA MET A 240 4.19 -10.32 6.53
C MET A 240 5.14 -11.47 6.86
N VAL A 241 5.61 -12.25 5.89
CA VAL A 241 6.66 -13.26 6.12
C VAL A 241 7.91 -12.60 6.76
N ARG A 242 8.38 -11.50 6.19
CA ARG A 242 9.58 -10.80 6.70
C ARG A 242 9.32 -10.07 8.00
N VAL A 243 8.17 -9.42 8.13
CA VAL A 243 7.77 -8.77 9.39
C VAL A 243 7.76 -9.80 10.53
N ALA A 244 7.09 -10.93 10.34
CA ALA A 244 7.01 -11.98 11.37
C ALA A 244 8.39 -12.57 11.71
N LYS A 245 9.22 -12.91 10.72
CA LYS A 245 10.59 -13.40 10.97
C LYS A 245 11.45 -12.38 11.71
N LYS A 246 11.31 -11.07 11.38
CA LYS A 246 11.99 -10.01 12.12
C LYS A 246 11.54 -9.93 13.58
N LEU A 247 10.26 -10.12 13.86
CA LEU A 247 9.71 -10.16 15.22
C LEU A 247 10.26 -11.37 16.00
N ILE A 248 10.40 -12.54 15.36
CA ILE A 248 11.01 -13.74 15.95
C ILE A 248 12.51 -13.49 16.24
N ILE A 249 13.27 -12.97 15.29
CA ILE A 249 14.71 -12.69 15.45
C ILE A 249 14.98 -11.67 16.58
N ASN A 250 14.05 -10.73 16.80
CA ASN A 250 14.18 -9.73 17.85
C ASN A 250 13.53 -10.16 19.20
N ASP A 251 13.25 -11.46 19.40
CA ASP A 251 12.64 -12.03 20.61
C ASP A 251 11.28 -11.41 21.00
N ILE A 252 10.56 -10.84 20.04
CA ILE A 252 9.20 -10.29 20.23
C ILE A 252 8.17 -11.40 20.06
N MET A 253 8.48 -12.43 19.25
CA MET A 253 7.68 -13.63 19.07
C MET A 253 8.51 -14.88 19.40
N PRO A 254 7.86 -16.00 19.84
CA PRO A 254 8.55 -17.27 20.08
C PRO A 254 9.29 -17.78 18.83
N LEU A 255 10.42 -18.48 19.05
CA LEU A 255 11.25 -19.05 17.99
C LEU A 255 10.51 -20.11 17.14
N ASP A 256 9.55 -20.81 17.74
CA ASP A 256 8.70 -21.81 17.10
C ASP A 256 7.40 -21.24 16.52
N SER A 257 7.26 -19.93 16.49
CA SER A 257 6.09 -19.27 15.91
C SER A 257 6.01 -19.49 14.41
N ASP A 258 4.85 -19.93 13.93
CA ASP A 258 4.51 -20.07 12.52
C ASP A 258 3.80 -18.84 11.94
N PHE A 259 3.78 -17.73 12.68
CA PHE A 259 3.09 -16.50 12.30
C PHE A 259 3.52 -15.96 10.94
N TYR A 260 4.73 -16.26 10.47
CA TYR A 260 5.20 -15.91 9.12
C TYR A 260 4.47 -16.66 7.99
N LYS A 261 3.74 -17.76 8.30
CA LYS A 261 2.86 -18.51 7.37
C LYS A 261 1.39 -18.35 7.74
N ASN A 262 1.08 -18.39 9.03
CA ASN A 262 -0.28 -18.43 9.57
C ASN A 262 -0.58 -17.14 10.34
N ASN A 263 -0.91 -16.08 9.62
CA ASN A 263 -1.31 -14.79 10.17
C ASN A 263 -2.63 -14.32 9.57
N TYR A 264 -3.18 -13.25 10.10
CA TYR A 264 -4.47 -12.72 9.67
C TYR A 264 -4.50 -12.34 8.17
N VAL A 265 -3.38 -11.92 7.59
CA VAL A 265 -3.28 -11.57 6.17
C VAL A 265 -3.27 -12.82 5.30
N SER A 266 -2.41 -13.81 5.62
CA SER A 266 -2.32 -15.06 4.84
C SER A 266 -3.59 -15.90 4.93
N ASN A 267 -4.26 -15.90 6.09
CA ASN A 267 -5.55 -16.56 6.27
C ASN A 267 -6.65 -15.86 5.46
N TYR A 268 -6.62 -14.53 5.42
CA TYR A 268 -7.55 -13.76 4.61
C TYR A 268 -7.28 -13.93 3.11
N LEU A 269 -6.02 -13.94 2.68
CA LEU A 269 -5.64 -14.31 1.31
C LEU A 269 -6.22 -15.66 0.91
N LYS A 270 -6.05 -16.68 1.76
CA LYS A 270 -6.58 -18.02 1.51
C LYS A 270 -8.09 -18.01 1.30
N LYS A 271 -8.82 -17.35 2.20
CA LYS A 271 -10.29 -17.22 2.12
C LYS A 271 -10.74 -16.54 0.82
N GLU A 272 -10.10 -15.42 0.47
CA GLU A 272 -10.43 -14.68 -0.76
C GLU A 272 -10.08 -15.47 -2.02
N PHE A 273 -8.97 -16.21 -1.99
CA PHE A 273 -8.56 -17.08 -3.10
C PHE A 273 -9.56 -18.21 -3.33
N GLU A 274 -10.03 -18.88 -2.27
CA GLU A 274 -11.07 -19.93 -2.35
C GLU A 274 -12.40 -19.43 -2.93
N ASN A 275 -12.70 -18.13 -2.82
CA ASN A 275 -13.90 -17.52 -3.41
C ASN A 275 -13.75 -17.21 -4.92
N ILE A 276 -12.53 -17.16 -5.44
CA ILE A 276 -12.23 -16.79 -6.83
C ILE A 276 -12.07 -18.05 -7.71
N VAL A 277 -11.61 -19.15 -7.14
CA VAL A 277 -11.32 -20.42 -7.81
C VAL A 277 -12.47 -21.41 -7.66
#